data_55fa67e54eb502100dd973269e78311f
#
_entry.id   55fa67e54eb502100dd973269e78311f
#
_cell.length_a   1.000
_cell.length_b   1.000
_cell.length_c   1.000
_cell.angle_alpha   90.00
_cell.angle_beta   90.00
_cell.angle_gamma   90.00
#
_symmetry.space_group_name_H-M   'P 1'
#
loop_
_entity.id
_entity.type
_entity.pdbx_description
1 polymer ?
#
loop_
_entity_poly.entity_id
_entity_poly.type
_entity_poly.pdbx_seq_one_letter_code
_entity_poly.pdbx_strand_id
1 'polypeptide(L)'
;MLKAFIRSKNPMFGILMHVALGFACTVVRDVFMLWFLVFSFTSFGFITTGSKKVKLINVIYFISYMSSMSLLARMTKAYNYKLPWEFGKYVIFFGAIYLILALNARRGLLGLLMFFLLIPAMFFGGDRDVQWHDIVFNLLGPISVCFAIIAFTKTNITKQQFRQLLKMVLYPAISVLAYVVIKTPDFDEINFQLGANFSTTGGYGSNQVSTILGVGLF
;
A
#
# COMPACT_ATOMS: atom_id res chain seq x y z
N MET A 1 -1.14 -15.90 -6.95
CA MET A 1 -1.47 -15.56 -5.55
C MET A 1 -2.70 -14.65 -5.43
N LEU A 2 -2.75 -13.48 -6.07
CA LEU A 2 -3.90 -12.56 -6.01
C LEU A 2 -5.24 -13.26 -6.28
N LYS A 3 -5.32 -14.07 -7.36
CA LYS A 3 -6.50 -14.87 -7.70
C LYS A 3 -6.89 -15.85 -6.57
N ALA A 4 -5.92 -16.45 -5.90
CA ALA A 4 -6.18 -17.37 -4.78
C ALA A 4 -6.81 -16.65 -3.59
N PHE A 5 -6.28 -15.47 -3.20
CA PHE A 5 -6.84 -14.68 -2.10
C PHE A 5 -8.26 -14.17 -2.41
N ILE A 6 -8.50 -13.70 -3.66
CA ILE A 6 -9.82 -13.21 -4.07
C ILE A 6 -10.86 -14.33 -4.08
N ARG A 7 -10.50 -15.52 -4.61
CA ARG A 7 -11.44 -16.63 -4.81
C ARG A 7 -11.56 -17.58 -3.63
N SER A 8 -10.66 -17.49 -2.66
CA SER A 8 -10.72 -18.34 -1.47
C SER A 8 -12.03 -18.12 -0.72
N LYS A 9 -12.81 -19.20 -0.57
CA LYS A 9 -13.99 -19.22 0.28
C LYS A 9 -13.62 -19.16 1.76
N ASN A 10 -12.45 -19.70 2.12
CA ASN A 10 -11.95 -19.71 3.49
C ASN A 10 -10.98 -18.53 3.73
N PRO A 11 -11.36 -17.49 4.48
CA PRO A 11 -10.49 -16.37 4.80
C PRO A 11 -9.30 -16.77 5.67
N MET A 12 -9.40 -17.87 6.43
CA MET A 12 -8.35 -18.35 7.33
C MET A 12 -7.05 -18.65 6.57
N PHE A 13 -7.13 -19.14 5.34
CA PHE A 13 -5.93 -19.37 4.51
C PHE A 13 -5.15 -18.06 4.30
N GLY A 14 -5.83 -16.97 3.93
CA GLY A 14 -5.18 -15.66 3.76
C GLY A 14 -4.61 -15.12 5.07
N ILE A 15 -5.33 -15.27 6.17
CA ILE A 15 -4.89 -14.85 7.50
C ILE A 15 -3.61 -15.61 7.91
N LEU A 16 -3.63 -16.93 7.88
CA LEU A 16 -2.49 -17.78 8.27
C LEU A 16 -1.25 -17.49 7.42
N MET A 17 -1.42 -17.34 6.11
CA MET A 17 -0.32 -16.99 5.20
C MET A 17 0.31 -15.65 5.56
N HIS A 18 -0.49 -14.64 5.95
CA HIS A 18 0.03 -13.33 6.29
C HIS A 18 0.58 -13.24 7.71
N VAL A 19 0.06 -14.01 8.65
CA VAL A 19 0.70 -14.20 9.95
C VAL A 19 2.07 -14.87 9.77
N ALA A 20 2.14 -15.95 8.97
CA ALA A 20 3.39 -16.61 8.67
C ALA A 20 4.39 -15.70 7.94
N LEU A 21 3.91 -14.86 7.01
CA LEU A 21 4.75 -13.88 6.33
C LEU A 21 5.31 -12.84 7.31
N GLY A 22 4.47 -12.28 8.19
CA GLY A 22 4.91 -11.32 9.21
C GLY A 22 5.97 -11.93 10.12
N PHE A 23 5.72 -13.16 10.61
CA PHE A 23 6.69 -13.93 11.40
C PHE A 23 8.00 -14.16 10.64
N ALA A 24 7.94 -14.69 9.43
CA ALA A 24 9.13 -14.98 8.62
C ALA A 24 9.97 -13.74 8.38
N CYS A 25 9.34 -12.58 8.15
CA CYS A 25 10.02 -11.29 7.98
C CYS A 25 10.74 -10.80 9.24
N THR A 26 10.36 -11.27 10.44
CA THR A 26 11.10 -10.92 11.66
C THR A 26 12.42 -11.69 11.78
N VAL A 27 12.47 -12.89 11.23
CA VAL A 27 13.65 -13.77 11.24
C VAL A 27 14.56 -13.47 10.05
N VAL A 28 14.00 -13.43 8.84
CA VAL A 28 14.72 -13.20 7.59
C VAL A 28 14.04 -12.08 6.81
N ARG A 29 14.65 -10.91 6.79
CA ARG A 29 14.09 -9.70 6.13
C ARG A 29 13.85 -9.89 4.63
N ASP A 30 14.70 -10.68 3.98
CA ASP A 30 14.67 -10.92 2.53
C ASP A 30 13.43 -11.69 2.06
N VAL A 31 12.74 -12.37 2.98
CA VAL A 31 11.47 -13.05 2.72
C VAL A 31 10.44 -12.09 2.14
N PHE A 32 10.44 -10.83 2.58
CA PHE A 32 9.56 -9.81 2.00
C PHE A 32 9.81 -9.63 0.50
N MET A 33 11.08 -9.51 0.07
CA MET A 33 11.41 -9.31 -1.35
C MET A 33 11.03 -10.53 -2.18
N LEU A 34 11.26 -11.74 -1.67
CA LEU A 34 10.81 -12.95 -2.34
C LEU A 34 9.29 -12.97 -2.49
N TRP A 35 8.56 -12.65 -1.42
CA TRP A 35 7.10 -12.54 -1.47
C TRP A 35 6.63 -11.49 -2.47
N PHE A 36 7.23 -10.31 -2.45
CA PHE A 36 6.93 -9.21 -3.36
C PHE A 36 7.09 -9.64 -4.83
N LEU A 37 8.19 -10.28 -5.17
CA LEU A 37 8.47 -10.77 -6.53
C LEU A 37 7.46 -11.85 -6.93
N VAL A 38 7.30 -12.90 -6.12
CA VAL A 38 6.38 -14.01 -6.41
C VAL A 38 4.94 -13.51 -6.54
N PHE A 39 4.51 -12.60 -5.66
CA PHE A 39 3.18 -12.01 -5.73
C PHE A 39 3.00 -11.17 -7.00
N SER A 40 3.97 -10.33 -7.35
CA SER A 40 3.92 -9.48 -8.55
C SER A 40 3.85 -10.32 -9.82
N PHE A 41 4.75 -11.30 -9.98
CA PHE A 41 4.76 -12.19 -11.14
C PHE A 41 3.48 -13.00 -11.27
N THR A 42 3.01 -13.63 -10.20
CA THR A 42 1.78 -14.44 -10.23
C THR A 42 0.52 -13.60 -10.42
N SER A 43 0.55 -12.31 -10.06
CA SER A 43 -0.57 -11.40 -10.25
C SER A 43 -0.61 -10.79 -11.64
N PHE A 44 0.54 -10.68 -12.33
CA PHE A 44 0.64 -10.05 -13.63
C PHE A 44 -0.31 -10.68 -14.66
N GLY A 45 -0.29 -12.00 -14.81
CA GLY A 45 -1.21 -12.70 -15.71
C GLY A 45 -2.69 -12.49 -15.34
N PHE A 46 -2.99 -12.37 -14.03
CA PHE A 46 -4.36 -12.14 -13.56
C PHE A 46 -4.85 -10.71 -13.84
N ILE A 47 -3.97 -9.72 -13.78
CA ILE A 47 -4.29 -8.32 -14.06
C ILE A 47 -4.52 -8.10 -15.54
N THR A 48 -3.78 -8.79 -16.40
CA THR A 48 -3.79 -8.59 -17.85
C THR A 48 -4.86 -9.40 -18.58
N THR A 49 -5.43 -10.43 -17.94
CA THR A 49 -6.42 -11.33 -18.56
C THR A 49 -7.86 -10.91 -18.30
N GLY A 50 -8.76 -11.22 -19.22
CA GLY A 50 -10.21 -11.01 -19.12
C GLY A 50 -10.73 -9.76 -19.82
N SER A 51 -12.02 -9.50 -19.64
CA SER A 51 -12.68 -8.30 -20.17
C SER A 51 -12.18 -7.04 -19.49
N LYS A 52 -12.38 -5.87 -20.11
CA LYS A 52 -11.96 -4.56 -19.62
C LYS A 52 -12.42 -4.30 -18.17
N LYS A 53 -13.68 -4.64 -17.88
CA LYS A 53 -14.27 -4.50 -16.53
C LYS A 53 -13.59 -5.42 -15.51
N VAL A 54 -13.26 -6.66 -15.90
CA VAL A 54 -12.56 -7.60 -15.02
C VAL A 54 -11.13 -7.13 -14.75
N LYS A 55 -10.41 -6.70 -15.79
CA LYS A 55 -9.07 -6.13 -15.65
C LYS A 55 -9.06 -4.93 -14.68
N LEU A 56 -10.01 -4.00 -14.83
CA LEU A 56 -10.13 -2.82 -13.97
C LEU A 56 -10.23 -3.22 -12.49
N ILE A 57 -11.12 -4.14 -12.14
CA ILE A 57 -11.28 -4.62 -10.76
C ILE A 57 -10.03 -5.36 -10.25
N ASN A 58 -9.41 -6.19 -11.10
CA ASN A 58 -8.19 -6.92 -10.73
C ASN A 58 -7.01 -5.97 -10.46
N VAL A 59 -6.89 -4.90 -11.23
CA VAL A 59 -5.88 -3.85 -11.01
C VAL A 59 -6.14 -3.13 -9.70
N ILE A 60 -7.40 -2.80 -9.38
CA ILE A 60 -7.75 -2.18 -8.10
C ILE A 60 -7.35 -3.09 -6.92
N TYR A 61 -7.63 -4.38 -6.99
CA TYR A 61 -7.21 -5.34 -5.95
C TYR A 61 -5.69 -5.39 -5.80
N PHE A 62 -4.97 -5.40 -6.91
CA PHE A 62 -3.50 -5.40 -6.90
C PHE A 62 -2.93 -4.13 -6.26
N ILE A 63 -3.42 -2.96 -6.69
CA ILE A 63 -3.02 -1.67 -6.11
C ILE A 63 -3.26 -1.65 -4.61
N SER A 64 -4.46 -2.05 -4.17
CA SER A 64 -4.83 -2.04 -2.76
C SER A 64 -3.96 -2.97 -1.91
N TYR A 65 -3.67 -4.16 -2.40
CA TYR A 65 -2.77 -5.09 -1.72
C TYR A 65 -1.35 -4.55 -1.64
N MET A 66 -0.78 -4.13 -2.78
CA MET A 66 0.61 -3.68 -2.85
C MET A 66 0.85 -2.37 -2.09
N SER A 67 -0.08 -1.42 -2.13
CA SER A 67 0.04 -0.19 -1.35
C SER A 67 -0.01 -0.47 0.16
N SER A 68 -0.85 -1.40 0.60
CA SER A 68 -0.94 -1.81 2.00
C SER A 68 0.30 -2.57 2.49
N MET A 69 1.03 -3.25 1.59
CA MET A 69 2.32 -3.88 1.90
C MET A 69 3.47 -2.89 2.09
N SER A 70 3.29 -1.61 1.76
CA SER A 70 4.36 -0.61 1.80
C SER A 70 4.98 -0.43 3.18
N LEU A 71 4.19 -0.56 4.23
CA LEU A 71 4.69 -0.45 5.59
C LEU A 71 5.60 -1.64 5.95
N LEU A 72 5.17 -2.87 5.66
CA LEU A 72 5.99 -4.07 5.89
C LEU A 72 7.32 -4.00 5.10
N ALA A 73 7.27 -3.47 3.86
CA ALA A 73 8.49 -3.23 3.08
C ALA A 73 9.50 -2.31 3.77
N ARG A 74 9.00 -1.25 4.41
CA ARG A 74 9.86 -0.33 5.15
C ARG A 74 10.42 -0.97 6.42
N MET A 75 9.59 -1.69 7.17
CA MET A 75 9.97 -2.40 8.38
C MET A 75 11.06 -3.46 8.10
N THR A 76 10.99 -4.13 6.97
CA THR A 76 11.98 -5.11 6.51
C THR A 76 13.19 -4.49 5.80
N LYS A 77 13.25 -3.15 5.69
CA LYS A 77 14.30 -2.42 4.97
C LYS A 77 14.45 -2.84 3.50
N ALA A 78 13.34 -3.11 2.82
CA ALA A 78 13.32 -3.51 1.41
C ALA A 78 13.96 -2.46 0.46
N TYR A 79 14.14 -1.23 0.91
CA TYR A 79 14.88 -0.19 0.18
C TYR A 79 16.35 -0.55 -0.06
N ASN A 80 16.95 -1.44 0.72
CA ASN A 80 18.30 -1.96 0.46
C ASN A 80 18.37 -2.69 -0.89
N TYR A 81 17.24 -3.21 -1.39
CA TYR A 81 17.09 -3.85 -2.69
C TYR A 81 16.58 -2.89 -3.76
N LYS A 82 16.80 -1.58 -3.62
CA LYS A 82 16.35 -0.54 -4.54
C LYS A 82 14.82 -0.40 -4.68
N LEU A 83 14.05 -1.00 -3.79
CA LEU A 83 12.61 -0.71 -3.72
C LEU A 83 12.44 0.72 -3.17
N PRO A 84 11.70 1.61 -3.86
CA PRO A 84 11.52 2.96 -3.37
C PRO A 84 10.94 2.99 -1.95
N TRP A 85 11.43 3.88 -1.09
CA TRP A 85 10.94 4.02 0.29
C TRP A 85 9.42 4.14 0.37
N GLU A 86 8.83 4.85 -0.58
CA GLU A 86 7.39 5.08 -0.68
C GLU A 86 6.74 4.32 -1.84
N PHE A 87 7.19 3.09 -2.12
CA PHE A 87 6.71 2.36 -3.28
C PHE A 87 5.18 2.25 -3.35
N GLY A 88 4.49 2.24 -2.21
CA GLY A 88 3.02 2.23 -2.17
C GLY A 88 2.40 3.44 -2.88
N LYS A 89 2.98 4.64 -2.75
CA LYS A 89 2.54 5.84 -3.48
C LYS A 89 2.76 5.66 -4.99
N TYR A 90 3.91 5.11 -5.40
CA TYR A 90 4.18 4.82 -6.81
C TYR A 90 3.23 3.78 -7.38
N VAL A 91 2.89 2.73 -6.63
CA VAL A 91 1.91 1.71 -7.06
C VAL A 91 0.54 2.34 -7.30
N ILE A 92 0.08 3.23 -6.41
CA ILE A 92 -1.19 3.95 -6.59
C ILE A 92 -1.11 4.86 -7.83
N PHE A 93 -0.04 5.64 -7.96
CA PHE A 93 0.15 6.59 -9.05
C PHE A 93 0.17 5.89 -10.42
N PHE A 94 1.09 4.95 -10.63
CA PHE A 94 1.20 4.24 -11.90
C PHE A 94 0.01 3.33 -12.17
N GLY A 95 -0.57 2.73 -11.14
CA GLY A 95 -1.79 1.95 -11.25
C GLY A 95 -2.99 2.79 -11.69
N ALA A 96 -3.15 4.00 -11.14
CA ALA A 96 -4.20 4.93 -11.55
C ALA A 96 -3.99 5.41 -12.99
N ILE A 97 -2.76 5.76 -13.39
CA ILE A 97 -2.42 6.09 -14.78
C ILE A 97 -2.78 4.94 -15.72
N TYR A 98 -2.41 3.70 -15.38
CA TYR A 98 -2.76 2.53 -16.18
C TYR A 98 -4.27 2.37 -16.33
N LEU A 99 -5.04 2.55 -15.25
CA LEU A 99 -6.51 2.50 -15.30
C LEU A 99 -7.08 3.57 -16.24
N ILE A 100 -6.54 4.79 -16.19
CA ILE A 100 -7.02 5.91 -17.00
C ILE A 100 -6.67 5.70 -18.48
N LEU A 101 -5.42 5.37 -18.80
CA LEU A 101 -4.92 5.33 -20.16
C LEU A 101 -5.25 4.01 -20.88
N ALA A 102 -4.97 2.87 -20.24
CA ALA A 102 -5.12 1.55 -20.88
C ALA A 102 -6.54 1.01 -20.77
N LEU A 103 -7.24 1.28 -19.66
CA LEU A 103 -8.57 0.76 -19.41
C LEU A 103 -9.68 1.79 -19.61
N ASN A 104 -9.34 3.04 -19.98
CA ASN A 104 -10.29 4.13 -20.13
C ASN A 104 -11.23 4.27 -18.93
N ALA A 105 -10.68 4.23 -17.71
CA ALA A 105 -11.44 4.51 -16.51
C ALA A 105 -12.10 5.89 -16.61
N ARG A 106 -13.33 6.00 -16.09
CA ARG A 106 -14.08 7.26 -16.18
C ARG A 106 -13.36 8.33 -15.37
N ARG A 107 -13.12 9.47 -16.00
CA ARG A 107 -12.34 10.57 -15.43
C ARG A 107 -13.18 11.37 -14.44
N GLY A 108 -12.72 11.46 -13.21
CA GLY A 108 -13.30 12.33 -12.19
C GLY A 108 -12.78 13.76 -12.32
N LEU A 109 -13.66 14.72 -12.62
CA LEU A 109 -13.29 16.13 -12.75
C LEU A 109 -12.68 16.71 -11.47
N LEU A 110 -13.17 16.26 -10.30
CA LEU A 110 -12.65 16.70 -9.01
C LEU A 110 -11.16 16.38 -8.83
N GLY A 111 -10.71 15.21 -9.25
CA GLY A 111 -9.29 14.85 -9.17
C GLY A 111 -8.41 15.72 -10.07
N LEU A 112 -8.91 16.10 -11.26
CA LEU A 112 -8.22 17.07 -12.12
C LEU A 112 -8.13 18.45 -11.48
N LEU A 113 -9.22 18.94 -10.91
CA LEU A 113 -9.24 20.22 -10.20
C LEU A 113 -8.22 20.22 -9.04
N MET A 114 -8.23 19.18 -8.21
CA MET A 114 -7.25 19.04 -7.12
C MET A 114 -5.81 19.00 -7.64
N PHE A 115 -5.56 18.30 -8.74
CA PHE A 115 -4.24 18.26 -9.36
C PHE A 115 -3.76 19.64 -9.80
N PHE A 116 -4.62 20.41 -10.47
CA PHE A 116 -4.28 21.79 -10.87
C PHE A 116 -4.04 22.72 -9.69
N LEU A 117 -4.74 22.53 -8.56
CA LEU A 117 -4.49 23.27 -7.32
C LEU A 117 -3.14 22.95 -6.66
N LEU A 118 -2.55 21.77 -6.96
CA LEU A 118 -1.21 21.42 -6.47
C LEU A 118 -0.08 22.02 -7.31
N ILE A 119 -0.34 22.42 -8.57
CA ILE A 119 0.69 22.97 -9.46
C ILE A 119 1.41 24.19 -8.85
N PRO A 120 0.72 25.19 -8.25
CA PRO A 120 1.41 26.31 -7.63
C PRO A 120 2.40 25.91 -6.55
N ALA A 121 2.09 24.85 -5.75
CA ALA A 121 3.00 24.37 -4.71
C ALA A 121 4.33 23.84 -5.26
N MET A 122 4.38 23.47 -6.55
CA MET A 122 5.63 23.05 -7.21
C MET A 122 6.58 24.22 -7.50
N PHE A 123 6.03 25.44 -7.62
CA PHE A 123 6.77 26.63 -8.06
C PHE A 123 6.99 27.65 -6.93
N PHE A 124 6.09 27.68 -5.94
CA PHE A 124 6.12 28.65 -4.85
C PHE A 124 6.60 28.06 -3.51
N GLY A 125 7.14 26.86 -3.53
CA GLY A 125 7.64 26.18 -2.32
C GLY A 125 8.98 26.73 -1.89
N GLY A 126 8.98 27.62 -0.89
CA GLY A 126 10.04 27.83 0.07
C GLY A 126 11.38 28.39 -0.41
N ASP A 127 12.36 28.34 0.47
CA ASP A 127 13.73 28.80 0.28
C ASP A 127 14.40 28.14 -0.94
N ARG A 128 15.32 28.88 -1.56
CA ARG A 128 16.08 28.47 -2.75
C ARG A 128 16.89 27.18 -2.57
N ASP A 129 17.06 26.73 -1.33
CA ASP A 129 17.83 25.51 -0.98
C ASP A 129 17.00 24.22 -0.97
N VAL A 130 15.69 24.29 -1.23
CA VAL A 130 14.84 23.09 -1.33
C VAL A 130 15.15 22.34 -2.62
N GLN A 131 15.70 21.14 -2.49
CA GLN A 131 16.03 20.29 -3.63
C GLN A 131 14.75 19.75 -4.30
N TRP A 132 14.75 19.65 -5.62
CA TRP A 132 13.66 19.04 -6.39
C TRP A 132 13.24 17.67 -5.87
N HIS A 133 14.19 16.92 -5.34
CA HIS A 133 13.93 15.62 -4.71
C HIS A 133 12.91 15.74 -3.56
N ASP A 134 13.05 16.74 -2.69
CA ASP A 134 12.18 16.93 -1.53
C ASP A 134 10.77 17.37 -1.96
N ILE A 135 10.67 18.22 -2.98
CA ILE A 135 9.40 18.64 -3.57
C ILE A 135 8.67 17.41 -4.14
N VAL A 136 9.35 16.61 -4.96
CA VAL A 136 8.75 15.40 -5.56
C VAL A 136 8.34 14.40 -4.49
N PHE A 137 9.17 14.19 -3.47
CA PHE A 137 8.88 13.28 -2.36
C PHE A 137 7.63 13.69 -1.59
N ASN A 138 7.49 14.98 -1.28
CA ASN A 138 6.33 15.51 -0.54
C ASN A 138 5.05 15.54 -1.40
N LEU A 139 5.16 15.88 -2.68
CA LEU A 139 4.00 15.99 -3.58
C LEU A 139 3.52 14.65 -4.15
N LEU A 140 4.36 13.62 -4.17
CA LEU A 140 3.99 12.31 -4.73
C LEU A 140 2.72 11.74 -4.07
N GLY A 141 2.55 11.91 -2.75
CA GLY A 141 1.35 11.49 -2.03
C GLY A 141 0.09 12.19 -2.53
N PRO A 142 -0.02 13.52 -2.41
CA PRO A 142 -1.13 14.30 -2.92
C PRO A 142 -1.43 14.05 -4.40
N ILE A 143 -0.41 14.00 -5.26
CA ILE A 143 -0.58 13.71 -6.68
C ILE A 143 -1.16 12.31 -6.89
N SER A 144 -0.67 11.29 -6.17
CA SER A 144 -1.19 9.92 -6.24
C SER A 144 -2.68 9.87 -5.87
N VAL A 145 -3.09 10.64 -4.84
CA VAL A 145 -4.52 10.77 -4.45
C VAL A 145 -5.33 11.41 -5.57
N CYS A 146 -4.85 12.48 -6.21
CA CYS A 146 -5.54 13.11 -7.33
C CYS A 146 -5.79 12.12 -8.47
N PHE A 147 -4.76 11.36 -8.87
CA PHE A 147 -4.90 10.34 -9.92
C PHE A 147 -5.81 9.19 -9.50
N ALA A 148 -5.78 8.77 -8.23
CA ALA A 148 -6.71 7.78 -7.70
C ALA A 148 -8.16 8.28 -7.77
N ILE A 149 -8.43 9.53 -7.41
CA ILE A 149 -9.76 10.14 -7.53
C ILE A 149 -10.20 10.17 -9.00
N ILE A 150 -9.32 10.56 -9.95
CA ILE A 150 -9.63 10.54 -11.37
C ILE A 150 -10.03 9.13 -11.84
N ALA A 151 -9.27 8.11 -11.41
CA ALA A 151 -9.46 6.73 -11.85
C ALA A 151 -10.69 6.05 -11.21
N PHE A 152 -10.98 6.35 -9.93
CA PHE A 152 -11.95 5.58 -9.14
C PHE A 152 -13.31 6.23 -8.99
N THR A 153 -13.46 7.56 -9.20
CA THR A 153 -14.68 8.32 -8.88
C THR A 153 -15.96 7.75 -9.47
N LYS A 154 -15.96 7.13 -10.62
CA LYS A 154 -17.15 6.56 -11.26
C LYS A 154 -17.08 5.03 -11.41
N THR A 155 -16.26 4.39 -10.59
CA THR A 155 -16.11 2.95 -10.63
C THR A 155 -17.19 2.29 -9.75
N ASN A 156 -18.12 1.59 -10.39
CA ASN A 156 -19.14 0.83 -9.69
C ASN A 156 -18.58 -0.53 -9.28
N ILE A 157 -18.60 -0.83 -8.00
CA ILE A 157 -18.19 -2.10 -7.43
C ILE A 157 -19.39 -2.77 -6.73
N THR A 158 -19.50 -4.09 -6.85
CA THR A 158 -20.52 -4.87 -6.14
C THR A 158 -20.13 -5.05 -4.68
N LYS A 159 -21.10 -5.37 -3.81
CA LYS A 159 -20.87 -5.69 -2.39
C LYS A 159 -19.82 -6.81 -2.23
N GLN A 160 -19.82 -7.80 -3.11
CA GLN A 160 -18.85 -8.89 -3.09
C GLN A 160 -17.43 -8.38 -3.45
N GLN A 161 -17.30 -7.54 -4.48
CA GLN A 161 -16.04 -6.92 -4.87
C GLN A 161 -15.49 -6.02 -3.77
N PHE A 162 -16.35 -5.27 -3.09
CA PHE A 162 -15.95 -4.45 -1.94
C PHE A 162 -15.40 -5.30 -0.79
N ARG A 163 -16.08 -6.41 -0.44
CA ARG A 163 -15.57 -7.35 0.57
C ARG A 163 -14.20 -7.93 0.19
N GLN A 164 -13.99 -8.22 -1.09
CA GLN A 164 -12.70 -8.69 -1.59
C GLN A 164 -11.63 -7.60 -1.51
N LEU A 165 -11.99 -6.36 -1.80
CA LEU A 165 -11.10 -5.20 -1.65
C LEU A 165 -10.64 -5.05 -0.19
N LEU A 166 -11.56 -5.13 0.76
CA LEU A 166 -11.22 -5.08 2.17
C LEU A 166 -10.24 -6.20 2.57
N LYS A 167 -10.41 -7.42 2.07
CA LYS A 167 -9.45 -8.51 2.30
C LYS A 167 -8.05 -8.15 1.78
N MET A 168 -7.97 -7.49 0.60
CA MET A 168 -6.69 -7.09 0.00
C MET A 168 -5.95 -6.03 0.83
N VAL A 169 -6.68 -5.24 1.61
CA VAL A 169 -6.09 -4.28 2.56
C VAL A 169 -5.76 -4.95 3.91
N LEU A 170 -6.66 -5.80 4.41
CA LEU A 170 -6.53 -6.44 5.71
C LEU A 170 -5.39 -7.46 5.78
N TYR A 171 -5.19 -8.27 4.74
CA TYR A 171 -4.14 -9.29 4.76
C TYR A 171 -2.74 -8.71 4.99
N PRO A 172 -2.29 -7.66 4.28
CA PRO A 172 -1.05 -6.97 4.61
C PRO A 172 -1.01 -6.41 6.03
N ALA A 173 -2.12 -5.82 6.52
CA ALA A 173 -2.19 -5.30 7.88
C ALA A 173 -1.97 -6.40 8.93
N ILE A 174 -2.47 -7.61 8.69
CA ILE A 174 -2.20 -8.79 9.54
C ILE A 174 -0.70 -9.14 9.55
N SER A 175 -0.01 -9.05 8.42
CA SER A 175 1.44 -9.28 8.40
C SER A 175 2.20 -8.23 9.21
N VAL A 176 1.78 -6.96 9.12
CA VAL A 176 2.35 -5.87 9.94
C VAL A 176 2.08 -6.14 11.42
N LEU A 177 0.85 -6.50 11.79
CA LEU A 177 0.49 -6.83 13.17
C LEU A 177 1.36 -7.96 13.72
N ALA A 178 1.49 -9.07 12.99
CA ALA A 178 2.33 -10.19 13.38
C ALA A 178 3.81 -9.77 13.55
N TYR A 179 4.33 -8.95 12.64
CA TYR A 179 5.68 -8.42 12.75
C TYR A 179 5.85 -7.56 14.00
N VAL A 180 4.91 -6.63 14.26
CA VAL A 180 4.95 -5.73 15.42
C VAL A 180 4.91 -6.51 16.72
N VAL A 181 3.96 -7.44 16.87
CA VAL A 181 3.80 -8.25 18.09
C VAL A 181 5.09 -8.98 18.45
N ILE A 182 5.80 -9.53 17.46
CA ILE A 182 7.04 -10.29 17.69
C ILE A 182 8.23 -9.35 17.97
N LYS A 183 8.27 -8.17 17.34
CA LYS A 183 9.41 -7.24 17.48
C LYS A 183 9.24 -6.25 18.63
N THR A 184 8.05 -6.15 19.22
CA THR A 184 7.84 -5.32 20.42
C THR A 184 8.50 -6.01 21.61
N PRO A 185 9.38 -5.34 22.36
CA PRO A 185 10.00 -5.88 23.56
C PRO A 185 8.96 -6.11 24.67
N ASP A 186 9.36 -6.82 25.73
CA ASP A 186 8.52 -7.01 26.89
C ASP A 186 8.15 -5.66 27.54
N PHE A 187 6.99 -5.60 28.17
CA PHE A 187 6.43 -4.36 28.70
C PHE A 187 7.38 -3.63 29.66
N ASP A 188 8.13 -4.39 30.45
CA ASP A 188 9.09 -3.86 31.42
C ASP A 188 10.34 -3.24 30.79
N GLU A 189 10.62 -3.56 29.52
CA GLU A 189 11.73 -3.00 28.75
C GLU A 189 11.33 -1.73 27.97
N ILE A 190 10.03 -1.37 27.97
CA ILE A 190 9.52 -0.22 27.24
C ILE A 190 9.72 1.06 28.06
N ASN A 191 10.60 1.93 27.58
CA ASN A 191 10.74 3.27 28.13
C ASN A 191 9.69 4.20 27.53
N PHE A 192 8.63 4.49 28.30
CA PHE A 192 7.56 5.39 27.88
C PHE A 192 8.02 6.85 27.93
N GLN A 193 8.22 7.43 26.77
CA GLN A 193 8.51 8.87 26.61
C GLN A 193 7.32 9.61 26.02
N LEU A 194 7.25 10.94 26.20
CA LEU A 194 6.20 11.80 25.65
C LEU A 194 6.22 11.90 24.10
N GLY A 195 7.19 11.30 23.44
CA GLY A 195 7.32 11.28 21.98
C GLY A 195 6.83 9.97 21.34
N ALA A 196 7.04 9.85 20.02
CA ALA A 196 6.76 8.63 19.28
C ALA A 196 7.60 7.46 19.80
N ASN A 197 6.95 6.44 20.36
CA ASN A 197 7.65 5.28 20.87
C ASN A 197 7.86 4.24 19.77
N PHE A 198 9.08 4.20 19.22
CA PHE A 198 9.45 3.26 18.17
C PHE A 198 9.52 1.81 18.68
N SER A 199 9.80 1.57 19.96
CA SER A 199 9.92 0.23 20.53
C SER A 199 8.59 -0.50 20.52
N THR A 200 7.47 0.19 20.81
CA THR A 200 6.11 -0.40 20.80
C THR A 200 5.55 -0.67 19.40
N THR A 201 6.27 -0.32 18.36
CA THR A 201 5.84 -0.45 16.97
C THR A 201 6.83 -1.27 16.12
N GLY A 202 7.56 -2.18 16.77
CA GLY A 202 8.53 -3.03 16.10
C GLY A 202 9.75 -2.28 15.55
N GLY A 203 10.11 -1.14 16.16
CA GLY A 203 11.25 -0.32 15.75
C GLY A 203 10.96 0.61 14.57
N TYR A 204 9.68 0.90 14.27
CA TYR A 204 9.27 1.76 13.18
C TYR A 204 8.32 2.89 13.63
N GLY A 205 8.07 3.87 12.76
CA GLY A 205 7.26 5.05 13.08
C GLY A 205 5.84 4.71 13.57
N SER A 206 5.52 5.05 14.81
CA SER A 206 4.27 4.73 15.48
C SER A 206 3.02 5.19 14.71
N ASN A 207 3.06 6.40 14.15
CA ASN A 207 1.94 6.98 13.40
C ASN A 207 1.58 6.15 12.14
N GLN A 208 2.59 5.59 11.46
CA GLN A 208 2.37 4.81 10.24
C GLN A 208 1.83 3.42 10.58
N VAL A 209 2.33 2.80 11.64
CA VAL A 209 1.86 1.50 12.12
C VAL A 209 0.42 1.63 12.63
N SER A 210 0.12 2.62 13.47
CA SER A 210 -1.23 2.84 13.98
C SER A 210 -2.25 3.15 12.87
N THR A 211 -1.85 3.89 11.85
CA THR A 211 -2.73 4.16 10.70
C THR A 211 -3.10 2.88 9.95
N ILE A 212 -2.14 2.04 9.62
CA ILE A 212 -2.41 0.78 8.90
C ILE A 212 -3.25 -0.20 9.75
N LEU A 213 -2.92 -0.32 11.04
CA LEU A 213 -3.69 -1.19 11.94
C LEU A 213 -5.08 -0.63 12.21
N GLY A 214 -5.21 0.71 12.34
CA GLY A 214 -6.49 1.39 12.49
C GLY A 214 -7.43 1.13 11.30
N VAL A 215 -6.94 1.21 10.07
CA VAL A 215 -7.73 0.85 8.86
C VAL A 215 -8.21 -0.61 8.92
N GLY A 216 -7.46 -1.50 9.58
CA GLY A 216 -7.85 -2.89 9.75
C GLY A 216 -8.96 -3.14 10.78
N LEU A 217 -9.28 -2.15 11.64
CA LEU A 217 -10.32 -2.27 12.67
C LEU A 217 -11.71 -1.82 12.19
N PHE A 218 -11.80 -1.03 11.10
CA PHE A 218 -13.05 -0.58 10.47
C PHE A 218 -13.43 -1.47 9.29
#